data_3934cb4fc222f4816845b48a8da14e77
#
_entry.id   3934cb4fc222f4816845b48a8da14e77
#
_cell.length_a   1.000
_cell.length_b   1.000
_cell.length_c   1.000
_cell.angle_alpha   90.00
_cell.angle_beta   90.00
_cell.angle_gamma   90.00
#
_symmetry.space_group_name_H-M   'P 1'
#
loop_
_entity.id
_entity.type
_entity.pdbx_description
1 polymer ?
#
loop_
_entity_poly.entity_id
_entity_poly.type
_entity_poly.pdbx_seq_one_letter_code
_entity_poly.pdbx_strand_id
1 'polypeptide(L)'
;MANTKSEKLFTEFPPVPTEKWEEVITADLKGADYERKLVWKTGEGFNVRPYYRAENLEGIKFLGSQAGEFPYVRGTHAHNRWRVHQTVSVVCPKEANAEALKILNAGVDSLGFCIASADFSAADLDMLLKDICIPAVEITFCGEKMANVAELVLAKVEKEGIAKEDVRIAFCIDPLVKGLSSKGDFCSPNGEKCIARIVELIHKTKEYKHVRIVTVAGQTFGNSGSTIVEELAFTLSAGHDYLVRLTDAGLDVDAAARKLRFSFSVSSNYFMEIAKFRAARMLWANIVKGYGPAKNCACKMQIHAETSRWNQTVYDPYVNMLRGTTEAMSATIAGVHSLEVMPFDALFENPTEFSKRIARNVELLLKNESHFDQVVDPAGGSYYVENLTQSIAAEAWKLFLEIEEKGGYTEAYKAGLIVERIKASAAAKDKNIATRRQTLLGANQYPNFTEVAGKEITAESVTRKQAEGNVLVPYRGAMAFEEMRLQVDRSGKEPKAFMLTCGNLGMARARSQFSCNFFACAGIKVIDNTYFKSIEEGAKAALESKAQIVVVCASDDDYAEAAPKVKELLGGKAILVVAGAPACAPELEAQGITNFINVKSNVLETLKFYLKEMGI
;
A
#
# COMPACT_ATOMS: atom_id res chain seq x y z
N MET A 1 17.62 -55.92 -14.18
CA MET A 1 16.97 -54.62 -14.09
C MET A 1 15.50 -54.89 -13.75
N ALA A 2 15.15 -54.70 -12.49
CA ALA A 2 13.79 -54.89 -12.00
C ALA A 2 12.93 -53.71 -12.51
N ASN A 3 11.94 -54.04 -13.30
CA ASN A 3 10.94 -53.12 -13.81
C ASN A 3 9.99 -52.76 -12.64
N THR A 4 10.38 -51.84 -11.78
CA THR A 4 9.50 -51.29 -10.76
C THR A 4 8.43 -50.46 -11.47
N LYS A 5 7.28 -51.05 -11.76
CA LYS A 5 6.07 -50.32 -12.04
C LYS A 5 5.84 -49.44 -10.80
N SER A 6 5.98 -48.14 -10.94
CA SER A 6 5.56 -47.20 -9.89
C SER A 6 4.05 -47.34 -9.74
N GLU A 7 3.59 -48.02 -8.70
CA GLU A 7 2.18 -48.01 -8.31
C GLU A 7 1.79 -46.58 -7.96
N LYS A 8 0.74 -46.07 -8.58
CA LYS A 8 0.16 -44.79 -8.22
C LYS A 8 -0.45 -44.93 -6.82
N LEU A 9 0.03 -44.12 -5.87
CA LEU A 9 -0.56 -44.04 -4.54
C LEU A 9 -1.98 -43.45 -4.61
N PHE A 10 -2.83 -43.84 -3.69
CA PHE A 10 -4.19 -43.31 -3.50
C PHE A 10 -5.14 -43.56 -4.68
N THR A 11 -4.99 -44.69 -5.38
CA THR A 11 -5.89 -45.09 -6.50
C THR A 11 -7.34 -45.33 -6.04
N GLU A 12 -7.55 -45.63 -4.75
CA GLU A 12 -8.86 -45.76 -4.11
C GLU A 12 -9.57 -44.41 -3.85
N PHE A 13 -8.86 -43.31 -4.02
CA PHE A 13 -9.41 -41.94 -3.91
C PHE A 13 -9.32 -41.24 -5.28
N PRO A 14 -10.26 -41.45 -6.17
CA PRO A 14 -10.24 -40.80 -7.48
C PRO A 14 -10.37 -39.29 -7.36
N PRO A 15 -9.69 -38.50 -8.24
CA PRO A 15 -9.83 -37.05 -8.24
C PRO A 15 -11.29 -36.64 -8.38
N VAL A 16 -11.76 -35.73 -7.54
CA VAL A 16 -13.09 -35.13 -7.65
C VAL A 16 -13.02 -34.00 -8.69
N PRO A 17 -13.84 -34.03 -9.75
CA PRO A 17 -13.88 -32.95 -10.73
C PRO A 17 -14.44 -31.66 -10.14
N THR A 18 -14.09 -30.50 -10.72
CA THR A 18 -14.50 -29.18 -10.23
C THR A 18 -16.00 -29.02 -10.21
N GLU A 19 -16.70 -29.53 -11.23
CA GLU A 19 -18.15 -29.45 -11.35
C GLU A 19 -18.84 -30.11 -10.15
N LYS A 20 -18.38 -31.28 -9.74
CA LYS A 20 -18.95 -31.98 -8.56
C LYS A 20 -18.68 -31.24 -7.25
N TRP A 21 -17.53 -30.58 -7.15
CA TRP A 21 -17.22 -29.74 -6.00
C TRP A 21 -18.10 -28.50 -5.97
N GLU A 22 -18.30 -27.83 -7.10
CA GLU A 22 -19.15 -26.65 -7.22
C GLU A 22 -20.65 -26.98 -7.00
N GLU A 23 -21.11 -28.16 -7.37
CA GLU A 23 -22.45 -28.66 -7.05
C GLU A 23 -22.66 -28.72 -5.52
N VAL A 24 -21.70 -29.25 -4.76
CA VAL A 24 -21.77 -29.32 -3.30
C VAL A 24 -21.74 -27.93 -2.69
N ILE A 25 -20.84 -27.05 -3.15
CA ILE A 25 -20.79 -25.66 -2.69
C ILE A 25 -22.14 -24.95 -2.93
N THR A 26 -22.73 -25.13 -4.11
CA THR A 26 -24.02 -24.52 -4.47
C THR A 26 -25.15 -25.04 -3.59
N ALA A 27 -25.15 -26.34 -3.27
CA ALA A 27 -26.09 -26.92 -2.34
C ALA A 27 -25.95 -26.33 -0.91
N ASP A 28 -24.71 -26.19 -0.44
CA ASP A 28 -24.41 -25.61 0.90
C ASP A 28 -24.76 -24.12 0.99
N LEU A 29 -24.74 -23.40 -0.13
CA LEU A 29 -25.17 -22.00 -0.20
C LEU A 29 -26.69 -21.81 -0.05
N LYS A 30 -27.49 -22.89 -0.05
CA LYS A 30 -28.93 -22.87 0.17
C LYS A 30 -29.69 -21.86 -0.69
N GLY A 31 -29.35 -21.79 -1.97
CA GLY A 31 -29.95 -20.88 -2.95
C GLY A 31 -29.34 -19.49 -3.01
N ALA A 32 -28.29 -19.22 -2.25
CA ALA A 32 -27.53 -17.97 -2.42
C ALA A 32 -26.62 -18.08 -3.66
N ASP A 33 -26.53 -16.98 -4.41
CA ASP A 33 -25.72 -16.89 -5.61
C ASP A 33 -24.22 -17.02 -5.31
N TYR A 34 -23.54 -17.92 -6.02
CA TYR A 34 -22.13 -18.25 -5.84
C TYR A 34 -21.22 -17.03 -6.10
N GLU A 35 -21.42 -16.34 -7.23
CA GLU A 35 -20.61 -15.20 -7.63
C GLU A 35 -20.71 -14.04 -6.63
N ARG A 36 -21.91 -13.84 -6.08
CA ARG A 36 -22.14 -12.78 -5.10
C ARG A 36 -21.56 -13.10 -3.71
N LYS A 37 -21.54 -14.38 -3.33
CA LYS A 37 -21.15 -14.78 -1.96
C LYS A 37 -19.68 -15.13 -1.81
N LEU A 38 -19.09 -15.75 -2.82
CA LEU A 38 -17.76 -16.35 -2.70
C LEU A 38 -16.70 -15.70 -3.60
N VAL A 39 -17.12 -15.06 -4.69
CA VAL A 39 -16.16 -14.43 -5.60
C VAL A 39 -15.85 -13.01 -5.14
N TRP A 40 -14.57 -12.75 -4.88
CA TRP A 40 -14.12 -11.42 -4.49
C TRP A 40 -14.00 -10.51 -5.72
N LYS A 41 -14.83 -9.49 -5.76
CA LYS A 41 -14.77 -8.41 -6.76
C LYS A 41 -13.69 -7.43 -6.32
N THR A 42 -12.55 -7.50 -6.97
CA THR A 42 -11.41 -6.62 -6.68
C THR A 42 -11.58 -5.23 -7.29
N GLY A 43 -10.79 -4.27 -6.84
CA GLY A 43 -10.64 -2.98 -7.54
C GLY A 43 -9.66 -3.01 -8.70
N GLU A 44 -9.08 -4.18 -9.03
CA GLU A 44 -7.97 -4.35 -9.95
C GLU A 44 -8.40 -4.66 -11.40
N GLY A 45 -9.71 -4.68 -11.68
CA GLY A 45 -10.25 -4.98 -13.02
C GLY A 45 -10.56 -6.47 -13.26
N PHE A 46 -10.27 -7.35 -12.30
CA PHE A 46 -10.58 -8.77 -12.36
C PHE A 46 -11.16 -9.29 -11.05
N ASN A 47 -11.80 -10.46 -11.10
CA ASN A 47 -12.36 -11.12 -9.93
C ASN A 47 -11.44 -12.24 -9.45
N VAL A 48 -11.47 -12.51 -8.14
CA VAL A 48 -10.71 -13.58 -7.49
C VAL A 48 -11.66 -14.64 -6.98
N ARG A 49 -11.45 -15.90 -7.42
CA ARG A 49 -12.23 -17.05 -6.97
C ARG A 49 -11.83 -17.49 -5.57
N PRO A 50 -12.73 -18.17 -4.82
CA PRO A 50 -12.42 -18.62 -3.46
C PRO A 50 -11.37 -19.73 -3.42
N TYR A 51 -11.12 -20.43 -4.52
CA TYR A 51 -10.11 -21.48 -4.68
C TYR A 51 -9.63 -21.59 -6.13
N TYR A 52 -8.45 -22.18 -6.30
CA TYR A 52 -7.82 -22.46 -7.60
C TYR A 52 -7.30 -23.89 -7.61
N ARG A 53 -7.35 -24.54 -8.78
CA ARG A 53 -6.95 -25.92 -9.00
C ARG A 53 -5.96 -26.04 -10.17
N ALA A 54 -5.47 -27.25 -10.43
CA ALA A 54 -4.48 -27.49 -11.47
C ALA A 54 -4.93 -27.05 -12.88
N GLU A 55 -6.22 -27.24 -13.22
CA GLU A 55 -6.80 -26.79 -14.49
C GLU A 55 -6.74 -25.26 -14.68
N ASN A 56 -6.71 -24.48 -13.60
CA ASN A 56 -6.58 -23.03 -13.69
C ASN A 56 -5.17 -22.57 -14.11
N LEU A 57 -4.21 -23.49 -14.17
CA LEU A 57 -2.88 -23.22 -14.72
C LEU A 57 -2.80 -23.42 -16.23
N GLU A 58 -3.81 -24.04 -16.84
CA GLU A 58 -3.84 -24.29 -18.28
C GLU A 58 -3.76 -22.97 -19.06
N GLY A 59 -2.90 -22.91 -20.07
CA GLY A 59 -2.69 -21.70 -20.87
C GLY A 59 -1.73 -20.66 -20.29
N ILE A 60 -1.27 -20.80 -19.05
CA ILE A 60 -0.25 -19.91 -18.47
C ILE A 60 1.12 -20.26 -19.03
N LYS A 61 1.67 -19.40 -19.90
CA LYS A 61 2.87 -19.69 -20.70
C LYS A 61 4.18 -19.65 -19.89
N PHE A 62 4.23 -18.96 -18.78
CA PHE A 62 5.47 -18.73 -18.02
C PHE A 62 5.75 -19.77 -16.93
N LEU A 63 4.90 -20.78 -16.74
CA LEU A 63 5.04 -21.76 -15.64
C LEU A 63 6.36 -22.53 -15.68
N GLY A 64 6.89 -22.82 -16.88
CA GLY A 64 8.16 -23.52 -17.07
C GLY A 64 9.41 -22.66 -16.90
N SER A 65 9.28 -21.33 -16.67
CA SER A 65 10.43 -20.43 -16.54
C SER A 65 11.21 -20.71 -15.27
N GLN A 66 12.54 -20.60 -15.35
CA GLN A 66 13.42 -20.74 -14.20
C GLN A 66 13.82 -19.35 -13.64
N ALA A 67 14.26 -19.31 -12.36
CA ALA A 67 14.80 -18.11 -11.76
C ALA A 67 16.10 -17.67 -12.49
N GLY A 68 16.20 -16.39 -12.79
CA GLY A 68 17.34 -15.84 -13.54
C GLY A 68 17.23 -15.93 -15.07
N GLU A 69 16.19 -16.60 -15.59
CA GLU A 69 15.94 -16.76 -17.03
C GLU A 69 14.79 -15.87 -17.51
N PHE A 70 14.85 -15.47 -18.78
CA PHE A 70 13.77 -14.73 -19.43
C PHE A 70 12.45 -15.51 -19.40
N PRO A 71 11.31 -14.91 -19.10
CA PRO A 71 11.05 -13.48 -18.90
C PRO A 71 11.18 -12.99 -17.43
N TYR A 72 11.95 -13.64 -16.61
CA TYR A 72 12.29 -13.26 -15.22
C TYR A 72 11.11 -13.22 -14.24
N VAL A 73 10.02 -13.88 -14.54
CA VAL A 73 8.84 -13.94 -13.67
C VAL A 73 9.19 -14.44 -12.27
N ARG A 74 10.09 -15.44 -12.17
CA ARG A 74 10.53 -16.03 -10.91
C ARG A 74 11.72 -15.32 -10.25
N GLY A 75 12.19 -14.23 -10.81
CA GLY A 75 13.33 -13.47 -10.31
C GLY A 75 14.41 -13.25 -11.35
N THR A 76 15.17 -12.15 -11.20
CA THR A 76 16.25 -11.78 -12.11
C THR A 76 17.57 -12.53 -11.82
N HIS A 77 17.65 -13.25 -10.71
CA HIS A 77 18.80 -14.04 -10.25
C HIS A 77 18.35 -15.41 -9.75
N ALA A 78 19.30 -16.34 -9.66
CA ALA A 78 19.09 -17.68 -9.07
C ALA A 78 19.22 -17.69 -7.52
N HIS A 79 19.18 -16.52 -6.89
CA HIS A 79 19.21 -16.34 -5.44
C HIS A 79 18.26 -15.21 -5.03
N ASN A 80 17.77 -15.23 -3.80
CA ASN A 80 16.83 -14.25 -3.25
C ASN A 80 17.48 -13.32 -2.21
N ARG A 81 18.68 -12.80 -2.50
CA ARG A 81 19.42 -11.92 -1.59
C ARG A 81 19.06 -10.47 -1.87
N TRP A 82 18.06 -9.94 -1.14
CA TRP A 82 17.76 -8.52 -1.17
C TRP A 82 18.70 -7.73 -0.26
N ARG A 83 18.79 -6.42 -0.47
CA ARG A 83 19.52 -5.50 0.37
C ARG A 83 18.59 -4.83 1.36
N VAL A 84 19.04 -4.77 2.62
CA VAL A 84 18.39 -4.04 3.71
C VAL A 84 18.69 -2.56 3.51
N HIS A 85 17.65 -1.79 3.15
CA HIS A 85 17.80 -0.38 2.82
C HIS A 85 17.30 0.51 3.95
N GLN A 86 18.06 1.57 4.24
CA GLN A 86 17.60 2.63 5.14
C GLN A 86 18.03 3.99 4.62
N THR A 87 17.06 4.92 4.53
CA THR A 87 17.30 6.30 4.08
C THR A 87 17.65 7.20 5.27
N VAL A 88 18.69 8.02 5.07
CA VAL A 88 19.15 9.07 5.98
C VAL A 88 18.87 10.43 5.35
N SER A 89 18.26 11.34 6.10
CA SER A 89 18.06 12.73 5.69
C SER A 89 19.35 13.52 5.85
N VAL A 90 19.78 14.18 4.77
CA VAL A 90 21.04 14.95 4.74
C VAL A 90 20.72 16.44 4.85
N VAL A 91 20.53 16.91 6.08
CA VAL A 91 20.46 18.35 6.42
C VAL A 91 21.87 18.85 6.76
N CYS A 92 22.61 18.07 7.54
CA CYS A 92 24.02 18.29 7.86
C CYS A 92 24.84 17.05 7.44
N PRO A 93 25.79 17.16 6.47
CA PRO A 93 26.56 16.02 5.99
C PRO A 93 27.33 15.25 7.07
N LYS A 94 27.84 15.95 8.10
CA LYS A 94 28.57 15.33 9.21
C LYS A 94 27.67 14.46 10.09
N GLU A 95 26.47 14.95 10.40
CA GLU A 95 25.50 14.19 11.22
C GLU A 95 24.92 13.00 10.44
N ALA A 96 24.62 13.23 9.16
CA ALA A 96 24.16 12.16 8.27
C ALA A 96 25.22 11.06 8.08
N ASN A 97 26.50 11.41 8.00
CA ASN A 97 27.60 10.44 7.98
C ASN A 97 27.65 9.62 9.28
N ALA A 98 27.57 10.28 10.44
CA ALA A 98 27.56 9.58 11.72
C ALA A 98 26.39 8.60 11.85
N GLU A 99 25.18 9.01 11.41
CA GLU A 99 24.02 8.13 11.35
C GLU A 99 24.25 6.97 10.36
N ALA A 100 24.78 7.24 9.17
CA ALA A 100 25.07 6.22 8.16
C ALA A 100 26.04 5.15 8.69
N LEU A 101 27.14 5.55 9.32
CA LEU A 101 28.11 4.61 9.90
C LEU A 101 27.47 3.76 11.01
N LYS A 102 26.60 4.36 11.83
CA LYS A 102 25.88 3.64 12.88
C LYS A 102 24.95 2.58 12.31
N ILE A 103 24.16 2.89 11.27
CA ILE A 103 23.22 1.95 10.70
C ILE A 103 23.89 0.85 9.85
N LEU A 104 25.02 1.14 9.22
CA LEU A 104 25.87 0.14 8.56
C LEU A 104 26.35 -0.91 9.56
N ASN A 105 26.86 -0.46 10.72
CA ASN A 105 27.26 -1.36 11.80
C ASN A 105 26.07 -2.13 12.42
N ALA A 106 24.85 -1.71 12.15
CA ALA A 106 23.62 -2.36 12.60
C ALA A 106 22.97 -3.24 11.51
N GLY A 107 23.71 -3.60 10.45
CA GLY A 107 23.29 -4.60 9.46
C GLY A 107 22.63 -4.07 8.19
N VAL A 108 22.58 -2.75 7.99
CA VAL A 108 22.18 -2.14 6.70
C VAL A 108 23.30 -2.40 5.68
N ASP A 109 22.93 -2.82 4.46
CA ASP A 109 23.84 -3.04 3.34
C ASP A 109 23.47 -2.23 2.08
N SER A 110 22.45 -1.33 2.21
CA SER A 110 22.05 -0.34 1.23
C SER A 110 21.69 0.98 1.92
N LEU A 111 22.41 2.06 1.62
CA LEU A 111 22.18 3.39 2.19
C LEU A 111 21.39 4.26 1.24
N GLY A 112 20.36 4.96 1.72
CA GLY A 112 19.72 6.08 1.06
C GLY A 112 20.21 7.41 1.64
N PHE A 113 20.58 8.38 0.80
CA PHE A 113 20.85 9.75 1.22
C PHE A 113 19.85 10.69 0.56
N CYS A 114 18.95 11.25 1.35
CA CYS A 114 17.99 12.26 0.89
C CYS A 114 18.57 13.66 1.14
N ILE A 115 19.14 14.26 0.09
CA ILE A 115 19.84 15.55 0.15
C ILE A 115 18.81 16.67 0.07
N ALA A 116 18.71 17.46 1.13
CA ALA A 116 17.78 18.59 1.23
C ALA A 116 18.35 19.87 0.59
N SER A 117 19.69 20.03 0.54
CA SER A 117 20.35 21.24 0.04
C SER A 117 20.49 21.23 -1.48
N ALA A 118 20.06 22.31 -2.12
CA ALA A 118 20.28 22.53 -3.55
C ALA A 118 21.76 22.87 -3.88
N ASP A 119 22.54 23.30 -2.90
CA ASP A 119 23.94 23.77 -3.07
C ASP A 119 24.94 22.75 -2.49
N PHE A 120 24.62 21.47 -2.59
CA PHE A 120 25.45 20.37 -2.12
C PHE A 120 26.78 20.32 -2.90
N SER A 121 27.91 20.40 -2.20
CA SER A 121 29.24 20.54 -2.75
C SER A 121 30.09 19.26 -2.69
N ALA A 122 31.24 19.26 -3.34
CA ALA A 122 32.23 18.16 -3.26
C ALA A 122 32.75 17.97 -1.81
N ALA A 123 32.90 19.05 -1.05
CA ALA A 123 33.33 18.99 0.35
C ALA A 123 32.23 18.33 1.23
N ASP A 124 30.96 18.63 0.96
CA ASP A 124 29.82 17.99 1.64
C ASP A 124 29.76 16.50 1.32
N LEU A 125 30.03 16.13 0.06
CA LEU A 125 30.10 14.72 -0.35
C LEU A 125 31.27 13.99 0.32
N ASP A 126 32.44 14.61 0.40
CA ASP A 126 33.59 14.03 1.09
C ASP A 126 33.33 13.82 2.58
N MET A 127 32.61 14.75 3.21
CA MET A 127 32.18 14.63 4.61
C MET A 127 31.12 13.54 4.77
N LEU A 128 30.13 13.50 3.87
CA LEU A 128 29.01 12.54 3.92
C LEU A 128 29.50 11.09 3.76
N LEU A 129 30.45 10.85 2.86
CA LEU A 129 30.96 9.51 2.55
C LEU A 129 32.24 9.16 3.32
N LYS A 130 32.67 9.98 4.27
CA LYS A 130 33.86 9.72 5.07
C LYS A 130 33.75 8.36 5.78
N ASP A 131 34.77 7.54 5.68
CA ASP A 131 34.89 6.22 6.30
C ASP A 131 33.82 5.19 5.83
N ILE A 132 33.04 5.49 4.81
CA ILE A 132 32.11 4.55 4.17
C ILE A 132 32.84 3.82 3.04
N CYS A 133 32.92 2.49 3.14
CA CYS A 133 33.50 1.64 2.11
C CYS A 133 32.54 1.52 0.90
N ILE A 134 32.67 2.39 -0.10
CA ILE A 134 31.79 2.43 -1.28
C ILE A 134 31.66 1.06 -1.98
N PRO A 135 32.72 0.24 -2.16
CA PRO A 135 32.60 -1.10 -2.75
C PRO A 135 31.74 -2.09 -1.98
N ALA A 136 31.61 -1.92 -0.67
CA ALA A 136 30.90 -2.85 0.21
C ALA A 136 29.38 -2.56 0.33
N VAL A 137 28.94 -1.34 -0.04
CA VAL A 137 27.59 -0.83 0.22
C VAL A 137 26.91 -0.39 -1.07
N GLU A 138 25.63 -0.67 -1.22
CA GLU A 138 24.83 0.01 -2.24
C GLU A 138 24.43 1.40 -1.72
N ILE A 139 24.58 2.44 -2.53
CA ILE A 139 24.24 3.81 -2.14
C ILE A 139 23.20 4.38 -3.10
N THR A 140 22.12 4.94 -2.55
CA THR A 140 21.08 5.67 -3.31
C THR A 140 21.12 7.14 -2.93
N PHE A 141 21.18 8.02 -3.92
CA PHE A 141 21.04 9.47 -3.71
C PHE A 141 19.68 9.95 -4.20
N CYS A 142 18.96 10.66 -3.37
CA CYS A 142 17.68 11.29 -3.68
C CYS A 142 17.63 12.75 -3.19
N GLY A 143 16.77 13.56 -3.78
CA GLY A 143 16.64 14.99 -3.49
C GLY A 143 16.59 15.82 -4.76
N GLU A 144 16.94 17.11 -4.62
CA GLU A 144 17.02 18.04 -5.74
C GLU A 144 18.39 17.99 -6.44
N LYS A 145 18.42 18.43 -7.71
CA LYS A 145 19.66 18.54 -8.52
C LYS A 145 20.54 17.28 -8.55
N MET A 146 19.91 16.10 -8.52
CA MET A 146 20.62 14.80 -8.46
C MET A 146 21.60 14.57 -9.61
N ALA A 147 21.42 15.20 -10.78
CA ALA A 147 22.39 15.12 -11.87
C ALA A 147 23.74 15.75 -11.48
N ASN A 148 23.75 16.85 -10.71
CA ASN A 148 24.98 17.45 -10.21
C ASN A 148 25.63 16.57 -9.14
N VAL A 149 24.82 16.00 -8.24
CA VAL A 149 25.31 15.04 -7.23
C VAL A 149 25.96 13.83 -7.92
N ALA A 150 25.35 13.33 -9.00
CA ALA A 150 25.91 12.21 -9.76
C ALA A 150 27.32 12.53 -10.31
N GLU A 151 27.55 13.73 -10.81
CA GLU A 151 28.89 14.13 -11.26
C GLU A 151 29.91 14.21 -10.14
N LEU A 152 29.53 14.78 -8.99
CA LEU A 152 30.40 14.83 -7.81
C LEU A 152 30.79 13.41 -7.34
N VAL A 153 29.81 12.51 -7.32
CA VAL A 153 30.04 11.11 -6.91
C VAL A 153 30.95 10.39 -7.90
N LEU A 154 30.73 10.54 -9.20
CA LEU A 154 31.60 9.93 -10.22
C LEU A 154 33.02 10.45 -10.13
N ALA A 155 33.21 11.77 -9.98
CA ALA A 155 34.54 12.38 -9.83
C ALA A 155 35.24 11.85 -8.55
N LYS A 156 34.52 11.66 -7.44
CA LYS A 156 35.06 11.07 -6.22
C LYS A 156 35.51 9.61 -6.44
N VAL A 157 34.66 8.79 -7.04
CA VAL A 157 34.95 7.37 -7.34
C VAL A 157 36.21 7.25 -8.23
N GLU A 158 36.34 8.10 -9.25
CA GLU A 158 37.51 8.14 -10.13
C GLU A 158 38.77 8.59 -9.37
N LYS A 159 38.67 9.66 -8.57
CA LYS A 159 39.76 10.18 -7.74
C LYS A 159 40.29 9.14 -6.75
N GLU A 160 39.39 8.34 -6.16
CA GLU A 160 39.76 7.28 -5.20
C GLU A 160 40.19 5.98 -5.87
N GLY A 161 40.12 5.89 -7.21
CA GLY A 161 40.55 4.70 -7.97
C GLY A 161 39.71 3.45 -7.70
N ILE A 162 38.41 3.61 -7.33
CA ILE A 162 37.50 2.50 -7.05
C ILE A 162 37.19 1.75 -8.36
N ALA A 163 37.30 0.42 -8.34
CA ALA A 163 37.00 -0.41 -9.50
C ALA A 163 35.54 -0.25 -9.92
N LYS A 164 35.29 -0.02 -11.23
CA LYS A 164 33.96 0.28 -11.78
C LYS A 164 32.94 -0.82 -11.56
N GLU A 165 33.37 -2.06 -11.48
CA GLU A 165 32.53 -3.23 -11.16
C GLU A 165 32.04 -3.28 -9.72
N ASP A 166 32.73 -2.62 -8.80
CA ASP A 166 32.41 -2.60 -7.38
C ASP A 166 31.52 -1.43 -6.96
N VAL A 167 31.32 -0.46 -7.87
CA VAL A 167 30.47 0.71 -7.61
C VAL A 167 29.00 0.36 -7.81
N ARG A 168 28.23 0.36 -6.71
CA ARG A 168 26.77 0.10 -6.67
C ARG A 168 26.05 1.35 -6.21
N ILE A 169 25.66 2.19 -7.17
CA ILE A 169 25.05 3.49 -6.87
C ILE A 169 23.79 3.69 -7.72
N ALA A 170 22.74 4.23 -7.10
CA ALA A 170 21.53 4.64 -7.78
C ALA A 170 21.25 6.12 -7.52
N PHE A 171 20.79 6.82 -8.56
CA PHE A 171 20.33 8.20 -8.45
C PHE A 171 18.81 8.26 -8.69
N CYS A 172 18.10 9.02 -7.84
CA CYS A 172 16.68 9.24 -8.01
C CYS A 172 16.43 10.42 -8.98
N ILE A 173 16.95 10.30 -10.19
CA ILE A 173 16.69 11.25 -11.27
C ILE A 173 15.43 10.77 -11.99
N ASP A 174 14.30 11.48 -11.85
CA ASP A 174 13.04 11.12 -12.47
C ASP A 174 12.21 12.36 -12.83
N PRO A 175 12.55 13.03 -13.94
CA PRO A 175 11.76 14.17 -14.41
C PRO A 175 10.36 13.77 -14.90
N LEU A 176 10.11 12.51 -15.30
CA LEU A 176 8.82 12.07 -15.81
C LEU A 176 7.78 11.90 -14.71
N VAL A 177 8.05 11.16 -13.63
CA VAL A 177 7.08 10.89 -12.57
C VAL A 177 7.13 11.94 -11.46
N LYS A 178 8.33 12.38 -11.05
CA LYS A 178 8.46 13.43 -10.02
C LYS A 178 7.85 14.77 -10.43
N GLY A 179 7.78 15.07 -11.72
CA GLY A 179 7.05 16.23 -12.22
C GLY A 179 5.56 16.21 -11.85
N LEU A 180 4.98 15.01 -11.68
CA LEU A 180 3.58 14.85 -11.24
C LEU A 180 3.34 15.28 -9.79
N SER A 181 4.33 15.11 -8.93
CA SER A 181 4.23 15.42 -7.50
C SER A 181 4.69 16.84 -7.16
N SER A 182 5.41 17.51 -8.07
CA SER A 182 5.94 18.85 -7.88
C SER A 182 5.27 19.86 -8.82
N LYS A 183 4.27 20.59 -8.38
CA LYS A 183 3.72 21.81 -9.01
C LYS A 183 3.35 21.74 -10.51
N GLY A 184 3.16 20.57 -11.09
CA GLY A 184 2.64 20.41 -12.45
C GLY A 184 3.59 20.80 -13.61
N ASP A 185 4.82 21.11 -13.34
CA ASP A 185 5.78 21.62 -14.34
C ASP A 185 6.66 20.50 -14.89
N PHE A 186 5.97 19.50 -15.45
CA PHE A 186 6.58 18.32 -16.04
C PHE A 186 7.47 18.65 -17.26
N CYS A 187 7.04 19.59 -18.05
CA CYS A 187 7.69 20.00 -19.31
C CYS A 187 7.83 21.50 -19.40
N SER A 188 8.28 22.12 -18.35
CA SER A 188 8.99 23.37 -18.48
C SER A 188 10.12 23.18 -19.52
N PRO A 189 10.60 24.23 -20.20
CA PRO A 189 11.74 24.12 -21.15
C PRO A 189 12.96 23.36 -20.62
N ASN A 190 12.94 22.96 -19.36
CA ASN A 190 13.96 22.15 -18.71
C ASN A 190 13.81 20.62 -18.91
N GLY A 191 12.66 20.08 -19.35
CA GLY A 191 12.45 18.62 -19.51
C GLY A 191 13.41 17.99 -20.51
N GLU A 192 13.57 18.58 -21.69
CA GLU A 192 14.54 18.12 -22.69
C GLU A 192 15.99 18.25 -22.20
N LYS A 193 16.29 19.34 -21.46
CA LYS A 193 17.61 19.51 -20.82
C LYS A 193 17.88 18.44 -19.78
N CYS A 194 16.86 18.01 -19.02
CA CYS A 194 16.98 16.91 -18.08
C CYS A 194 17.31 15.59 -18.79
N ILE A 195 16.62 15.29 -19.91
CA ILE A 195 16.89 14.07 -20.69
C ILE A 195 18.31 14.13 -21.28
N ALA A 196 18.72 15.24 -21.89
CA ALA A 196 20.09 15.41 -22.39
C ALA A 196 21.13 15.17 -21.28
N ARG A 197 20.88 15.67 -20.08
CA ARG A 197 21.73 15.45 -18.92
C ARG A 197 21.79 13.98 -18.48
N ILE A 198 20.67 13.29 -18.52
CA ILE A 198 20.60 11.83 -18.26
C ILE A 198 21.45 11.08 -19.30
N VAL A 199 21.34 11.43 -20.58
CA VAL A 199 22.14 10.83 -21.67
C VAL A 199 23.64 11.01 -21.42
N GLU A 200 24.08 12.22 -21.07
CA GLU A 200 25.49 12.50 -20.72
C GLU A 200 25.97 11.59 -19.55
N LEU A 201 25.16 11.48 -18.49
CA LEU A 201 25.50 10.65 -17.34
C LEU A 201 25.54 9.16 -17.71
N ILE A 202 24.67 8.70 -18.61
CA ILE A 202 24.68 7.31 -19.10
C ILE A 202 25.97 7.06 -19.90
N HIS A 203 26.40 7.99 -20.75
CA HIS A 203 27.67 7.86 -21.46
C HIS A 203 28.87 7.78 -20.50
N LYS A 204 28.93 8.67 -19.49
CA LYS A 204 30.00 8.67 -18.46
C LYS A 204 30.02 7.37 -17.65
N THR A 205 28.84 6.75 -17.44
CA THR A 205 28.70 5.55 -16.61
C THR A 205 28.60 4.24 -17.41
N LYS A 206 28.87 4.26 -18.71
CA LYS A 206 28.73 3.09 -19.59
C LYS A 206 29.43 1.83 -19.06
N GLU A 207 30.61 1.97 -18.50
CA GLU A 207 31.41 0.88 -17.95
C GLU A 207 31.02 0.45 -16.53
N TYR A 208 30.22 1.27 -15.81
CA TYR A 208 29.77 0.97 -14.46
C TYR A 208 28.54 0.08 -14.49
N LYS A 209 28.71 -1.22 -14.29
CA LYS A 209 27.66 -2.24 -14.42
C LYS A 209 26.48 -2.06 -13.45
N HIS A 210 26.78 -1.55 -12.25
CA HIS A 210 25.82 -1.47 -11.14
C HIS A 210 25.39 -0.03 -10.79
N VAL A 211 25.76 0.96 -11.62
CA VAL A 211 25.27 2.32 -11.48
C VAL A 211 23.94 2.47 -12.23
N ARG A 212 22.94 3.06 -11.55
CA ARG A 212 21.61 3.41 -12.08
C ARG A 212 21.43 4.90 -12.07
N ILE A 213 21.03 5.48 -13.20
CA ILE A 213 20.92 6.94 -13.37
C ILE A 213 19.48 7.40 -13.14
N VAL A 214 18.52 6.63 -13.64
CA VAL A 214 17.09 6.94 -13.49
C VAL A 214 16.46 5.97 -12.52
N THR A 215 15.67 6.50 -11.58
CA THR A 215 14.78 5.69 -10.74
C THR A 215 13.34 6.12 -11.01
N VAL A 216 12.59 5.28 -11.73
CA VAL A 216 11.16 5.50 -12.02
C VAL A 216 10.38 5.33 -10.72
N ALA A 217 9.76 6.40 -10.25
CA ALA A 217 9.15 6.50 -8.92
C ALA A 217 7.70 6.00 -8.90
N GLY A 218 7.46 4.72 -9.19
CA GLY A 218 6.14 4.08 -9.21
C GLY A 218 5.37 4.19 -7.90
N GLN A 219 6.09 4.18 -6.75
CA GLN A 219 5.47 4.38 -5.44
C GLN A 219 4.67 5.69 -5.32
N THR A 220 4.94 6.68 -6.16
CA THR A 220 4.15 7.92 -6.22
C THR A 220 2.70 7.63 -6.58
N PHE A 221 2.45 6.71 -7.51
CA PHE A 221 1.11 6.33 -7.92
C PHE A 221 0.39 5.57 -6.79
N GLY A 222 1.04 4.54 -6.21
CA GLY A 222 0.48 3.76 -5.11
C GLY A 222 0.12 4.61 -3.90
N ASN A 223 1.03 5.50 -3.48
CA ASN A 223 0.80 6.43 -2.36
C ASN A 223 -0.21 7.55 -2.68
N SER A 224 -0.61 7.71 -3.96
CA SER A 224 -1.68 8.63 -4.38
C SER A 224 -3.04 7.95 -4.55
N GLY A 225 -3.13 6.65 -4.24
CA GLY A 225 -4.38 5.90 -4.22
C GLY A 225 -4.67 5.07 -5.47
N SER A 226 -3.71 4.86 -6.38
CA SER A 226 -3.87 3.96 -7.53
C SER A 226 -4.12 2.52 -7.07
N THR A 227 -4.69 1.70 -7.95
CA THR A 227 -4.72 0.25 -7.80
C THR A 227 -3.33 -0.34 -8.04
N ILE A 228 -3.14 -1.62 -7.72
CA ILE A 228 -1.89 -2.37 -8.00
C ILE A 228 -1.62 -2.43 -9.51
N VAL A 229 -2.66 -2.67 -10.29
CA VAL A 229 -2.61 -2.71 -11.76
C VAL A 229 -2.23 -1.34 -12.33
N GLU A 230 -2.80 -0.26 -11.82
CA GLU A 230 -2.51 1.11 -12.25
C GLU A 230 -1.07 1.51 -11.89
N GLU A 231 -0.62 1.25 -10.65
CA GLU A 231 0.77 1.50 -10.25
C GLU A 231 1.74 0.80 -11.20
N LEU A 232 1.50 -0.49 -11.49
CA LEU A 232 2.34 -1.26 -12.39
C LEU A 232 2.32 -0.70 -13.83
N ALA A 233 1.15 -0.48 -14.41
CA ALA A 233 1.02 -0.02 -15.79
C ALA A 233 1.63 1.37 -15.99
N PHE A 234 1.37 2.32 -15.10
CA PHE A 234 1.93 3.67 -15.21
C PHE A 234 3.44 3.70 -15.00
N THR A 235 3.95 2.86 -14.10
CA THR A 235 5.40 2.71 -13.90
C THR A 235 6.08 2.11 -15.12
N LEU A 236 5.47 1.11 -15.76
CA LEU A 236 5.98 0.51 -17.01
C LEU A 236 5.93 1.51 -18.16
N SER A 237 4.85 2.28 -18.29
CA SER A 237 4.71 3.29 -19.34
C SER A 237 5.72 4.43 -19.18
N ALA A 238 5.96 4.89 -17.95
CA ALA A 238 7.02 5.88 -17.67
C ALA A 238 8.42 5.31 -17.99
N GLY A 239 8.67 4.05 -17.60
CA GLY A 239 9.91 3.35 -17.96
C GLY A 239 10.11 3.20 -19.46
N HIS A 240 9.03 2.91 -20.19
CA HIS A 240 9.02 2.83 -21.66
C HIS A 240 9.28 4.19 -22.30
N ASP A 241 8.66 5.27 -21.81
CA ASP A 241 8.90 6.64 -22.30
C ASP A 241 10.39 7.03 -22.12
N TYR A 242 11.04 6.61 -21.02
CA TYR A 242 12.50 6.75 -20.90
C TYR A 242 13.25 5.95 -21.96
N LEU A 243 12.87 4.69 -22.23
CA LEU A 243 13.54 3.90 -23.28
C LEU A 243 13.43 4.56 -24.64
N VAL A 244 12.24 5.04 -25.03
CA VAL A 244 12.01 5.75 -26.29
C VAL A 244 12.96 6.96 -26.38
N ARG A 245 12.93 7.86 -25.39
CA ARG A 245 13.75 9.08 -25.41
C ARG A 245 15.25 8.82 -25.42
N LEU A 246 15.68 7.80 -24.69
CA LEU A 246 17.10 7.46 -24.59
C LEU A 246 17.60 6.79 -25.89
N THR A 247 16.79 5.95 -26.53
CA THR A 247 17.14 5.34 -27.82
C THR A 247 17.07 6.35 -28.96
N ASP A 248 16.10 7.27 -28.96
CA ASP A 248 16.02 8.36 -29.92
C ASP A 248 17.22 9.32 -29.81
N ALA A 249 17.77 9.48 -28.60
CA ALA A 249 19.00 10.21 -28.36
C ALA A 249 20.28 9.45 -28.75
N GLY A 250 20.17 8.26 -29.37
CA GLY A 250 21.27 7.48 -29.92
C GLY A 250 21.91 6.48 -28.96
N LEU A 251 21.33 6.24 -27.77
CA LEU A 251 21.80 5.18 -26.88
C LEU A 251 21.31 3.80 -27.38
N ASP A 252 22.17 2.79 -27.30
CA ASP A 252 21.70 1.41 -27.50
C ASP A 252 20.78 0.98 -26.33
N VAL A 253 19.84 0.09 -26.65
CA VAL A 253 18.83 -0.36 -25.66
C VAL A 253 19.48 -1.09 -24.48
N ASP A 254 20.59 -1.81 -24.69
CA ASP A 254 21.31 -2.49 -23.62
C ASP A 254 21.89 -1.47 -22.61
N ALA A 255 22.40 -0.33 -23.10
CA ALA A 255 22.88 0.74 -22.24
C ALA A 255 21.73 1.46 -21.54
N ALA A 256 20.68 1.84 -22.28
CA ALA A 256 19.52 2.56 -21.75
C ALA A 256 18.79 1.77 -20.66
N ALA A 257 18.35 0.54 -20.96
CA ALA A 257 17.56 -0.28 -20.03
C ALA A 257 18.32 -0.60 -18.74
N ARG A 258 19.62 -0.84 -18.80
CA ARG A 258 20.46 -1.17 -17.64
C ARG A 258 20.70 0.01 -16.69
N LYS A 259 20.41 1.24 -17.11
CA LYS A 259 20.54 2.44 -16.27
C LYS A 259 19.24 2.85 -15.60
N LEU A 260 18.17 2.11 -15.84
CA LEU A 260 16.89 2.28 -15.15
C LEU A 260 16.79 1.40 -13.90
N ARG A 261 16.19 1.94 -12.84
CA ARG A 261 15.71 1.27 -11.64
C ARG A 261 14.26 1.65 -11.45
N PHE A 262 13.46 0.77 -10.89
CA PHE A 262 12.06 0.99 -10.61
C PHE A 262 11.83 0.93 -9.10
N SER A 263 11.11 1.91 -8.57
CA SER A 263 10.70 1.94 -7.18
C SER A 263 9.20 1.76 -7.09
N PHE A 264 8.74 0.85 -6.22
CA PHE A 264 7.32 0.55 -6.02
C PHE A 264 6.95 0.65 -4.55
N SER A 265 5.69 1.02 -4.28
CA SER A 265 5.10 0.84 -2.96
C SER A 265 4.71 -0.63 -2.75
N VAL A 266 4.66 -1.07 -1.49
CA VAL A 266 4.16 -2.40 -1.13
C VAL A 266 2.97 -2.21 -0.20
N SER A 267 1.78 -2.56 -0.67
CA SER A 267 0.54 -2.39 0.07
C SER A 267 0.20 -3.62 0.94
N SER A 268 -0.90 -3.53 1.68
CA SER A 268 -1.34 -4.61 2.57
C SER A 268 -1.93 -5.84 1.86
N ASN A 269 -2.09 -5.81 0.52
CA ASN A 269 -2.66 -6.94 -0.21
C ASN A 269 -1.60 -7.98 -0.56
N TYR A 270 -1.26 -8.81 0.42
CA TYR A 270 -0.12 -9.69 0.47
C TYR A 270 0.18 -10.49 -0.81
N PHE A 271 -0.78 -11.28 -1.28
CA PHE A 271 -0.57 -12.15 -2.46
C PHE A 271 -0.60 -11.38 -3.78
N MET A 272 -1.38 -10.31 -3.86
CA MET A 272 -1.40 -9.46 -5.04
C MET A 272 -0.09 -8.67 -5.18
N GLU A 273 0.54 -8.25 -4.07
CA GLU A 273 1.86 -7.62 -4.11
C GLU A 273 2.94 -8.59 -4.59
N ILE A 274 2.93 -9.85 -4.13
CA ILE A 274 3.82 -10.89 -4.68
C ILE A 274 3.62 -11.02 -6.19
N ALA A 275 2.37 -11.11 -6.63
CA ALA A 275 2.01 -11.25 -8.04
C ALA A 275 2.37 -10.00 -8.86
N LYS A 276 2.23 -8.78 -8.30
CA LYS A 276 2.65 -7.51 -8.94
C LYS A 276 4.11 -7.54 -9.34
N PHE A 277 5.01 -7.89 -8.44
CA PHE A 277 6.45 -7.90 -8.73
C PHE A 277 6.83 -9.00 -9.74
N ARG A 278 6.15 -10.13 -9.71
CA ARG A 278 6.31 -11.19 -10.71
C ARG A 278 5.87 -10.72 -12.10
N ALA A 279 4.69 -10.09 -12.19
CA ALA A 279 4.16 -9.49 -13.41
C ALA A 279 5.05 -8.34 -13.92
N ALA A 280 5.54 -7.48 -13.02
CA ALA A 280 6.41 -6.35 -13.35
C ALA A 280 7.69 -6.80 -14.09
N ARG A 281 8.38 -7.81 -13.55
CA ARG A 281 9.59 -8.35 -14.21
C ARG A 281 9.30 -8.93 -15.59
N MET A 282 8.21 -9.69 -15.70
CA MET A 282 7.81 -10.34 -16.95
C MET A 282 7.43 -9.31 -18.02
N LEU A 283 6.61 -8.34 -17.67
CA LEU A 283 6.15 -7.31 -18.61
C LEU A 283 7.31 -6.42 -19.05
N TRP A 284 8.13 -5.94 -18.12
CA TRP A 284 9.32 -5.14 -18.44
C TRP A 284 10.30 -5.90 -19.34
N ALA A 285 10.52 -7.19 -19.06
CA ALA A 285 11.40 -8.00 -19.89
C ALA A 285 10.91 -8.10 -21.34
N ASN A 286 9.60 -8.22 -21.54
CA ASN A 286 9.00 -8.25 -22.87
C ASN A 286 9.06 -6.90 -23.57
N ILE A 287 8.83 -5.77 -22.85
CA ILE A 287 8.98 -4.42 -23.39
C ILE A 287 10.41 -4.24 -23.94
N VAL A 288 11.42 -4.47 -23.10
CA VAL A 288 12.82 -4.32 -23.52
C VAL A 288 13.18 -5.28 -24.66
N LYS A 289 12.66 -6.51 -24.63
CA LYS A 289 12.89 -7.51 -25.69
C LYS A 289 12.39 -7.04 -27.05
N GLY A 290 11.30 -6.26 -27.08
CA GLY A 290 10.75 -5.66 -28.31
C GLY A 290 11.74 -4.72 -29.03
N TYR A 291 12.70 -4.14 -28.32
CA TYR A 291 13.77 -3.30 -28.86
C TYR A 291 14.97 -4.09 -29.43
N GLY A 292 14.98 -5.42 -29.31
CA GLY A 292 16.05 -6.26 -29.84
C GLY A 292 17.41 -6.13 -29.14
N PRO A 293 17.48 -6.17 -27.79
CA PRO A 293 18.74 -6.04 -27.06
C PRO A 293 19.72 -7.15 -27.44
N ALA A 294 21.01 -6.82 -27.50
CA ALA A 294 22.06 -7.78 -27.79
C ALA A 294 22.22 -8.84 -26.68
N LYS A 295 21.89 -8.48 -25.45
CA LYS A 295 22.01 -9.35 -24.29
C LYS A 295 20.69 -9.44 -23.49
N ASN A 296 20.24 -10.65 -23.19
CA ASN A 296 19.04 -10.84 -22.37
C ASN A 296 19.14 -10.19 -20.97
N CYS A 297 20.33 -9.97 -20.44
CA CYS A 297 20.49 -9.30 -19.16
C CYS A 297 20.03 -7.82 -19.15
N ALA A 298 19.90 -7.17 -20.31
CA ALA A 298 19.31 -5.85 -20.43
C ALA A 298 17.81 -5.84 -20.08
N CYS A 299 17.13 -6.98 -20.28
CA CYS A 299 15.71 -7.15 -19.99
C CYS A 299 15.42 -7.31 -18.49
N LYS A 300 16.43 -7.39 -17.62
CA LYS A 300 16.26 -7.56 -16.17
C LYS A 300 15.80 -6.25 -15.53
N MET A 301 14.64 -6.28 -14.89
CA MET A 301 14.12 -5.16 -14.13
C MET A 301 14.83 -5.06 -12.77
N GLN A 302 15.41 -3.91 -12.46
CA GLN A 302 15.97 -3.63 -11.14
C GLN A 302 14.90 -2.99 -10.26
N ILE A 303 14.53 -3.64 -9.17
CA ILE A 303 13.40 -3.22 -8.33
C ILE A 303 13.88 -2.82 -6.94
N HIS A 304 13.54 -1.61 -6.53
CA HIS A 304 13.52 -1.17 -5.14
C HIS A 304 12.07 -1.15 -4.65
N ALA A 305 11.82 -1.55 -3.42
CA ALA A 305 10.49 -1.50 -2.82
C ALA A 305 10.54 -0.72 -1.51
N GLU A 306 9.46 0.01 -1.23
CA GLU A 306 9.22 0.64 0.07
C GLU A 306 7.83 0.26 0.58
N THR A 307 7.67 0.06 1.89
CA THR A 307 6.35 -0.21 2.46
C THR A 307 5.44 1.00 2.25
N SER A 308 4.16 0.75 1.91
CA SER A 308 3.23 1.79 1.51
C SER A 308 2.92 2.77 2.64
N ARG A 309 2.89 4.05 2.34
CA ARG A 309 2.42 5.09 3.26
C ARG A 309 0.90 5.21 3.26
N TRP A 310 0.24 4.76 2.19
CA TRP A 310 -1.20 4.97 1.99
C TRP A 310 -2.07 4.27 3.04
N ASN A 311 -1.69 3.09 3.48
CA ASN A 311 -2.44 2.27 4.46
C ASN A 311 -1.99 2.43 5.91
N GLN A 312 -1.01 3.31 6.19
CA GLN A 312 -0.57 3.61 7.55
C GLN A 312 -1.52 4.59 8.25
N THR A 313 -1.53 4.54 9.59
CA THR A 313 -2.37 5.35 10.45
C THR A 313 -1.54 6.18 11.42
N VAL A 314 -2.05 7.37 11.84
CA VAL A 314 -1.41 8.18 12.89
C VAL A 314 -1.98 7.85 14.26
N TYR A 315 -3.23 7.35 14.33
CA TYR A 315 -3.76 6.72 15.52
C TYR A 315 -3.34 5.26 15.56
N ASP A 316 -3.09 4.74 16.77
CA ASP A 316 -2.57 3.40 17.02
C ASP A 316 -1.32 3.08 16.14
N PRO A 317 -0.28 3.94 16.20
CA PRO A 317 0.85 3.88 15.26
C PRO A 317 1.65 2.58 15.36
N TYR A 318 1.62 1.89 16.49
CA TYR A 318 2.30 0.60 16.66
C TYR A 318 1.75 -0.50 15.75
N VAL A 319 0.50 -0.39 15.30
CA VAL A 319 -0.08 -1.30 14.28
C VAL A 319 0.63 -1.16 12.93
N ASN A 320 1.25 0.01 12.65
CA ASN A 320 2.05 0.19 11.44
C ASN A 320 3.28 -0.73 11.41
N MET A 321 3.82 -1.16 12.56
CA MET A 321 4.89 -2.18 12.59
C MET A 321 4.41 -3.52 12.04
N LEU A 322 3.18 -3.92 12.39
CA LEU A 322 2.57 -5.16 11.88
C LEU A 322 2.31 -5.06 10.38
N ARG A 323 1.80 -3.91 9.90
CA ARG A 323 1.59 -3.66 8.48
C ARG A 323 2.91 -3.73 7.72
N GLY A 324 3.92 -2.97 8.15
CA GLY A 324 5.24 -2.98 7.54
C GLY A 324 5.90 -4.36 7.52
N THR A 325 5.64 -5.21 8.53
CA THR A 325 6.14 -6.60 8.55
C THR A 325 5.51 -7.43 7.43
N THR A 326 4.18 -7.42 7.29
CA THR A 326 3.50 -8.22 6.24
C THR A 326 3.80 -7.70 4.83
N GLU A 327 3.94 -6.39 4.66
CA GLU A 327 4.36 -5.74 3.42
C GLU A 327 5.80 -6.14 3.05
N ALA A 328 6.72 -6.08 4.01
CA ALA A 328 8.10 -6.53 3.83
C ALA A 328 8.19 -8.02 3.45
N MET A 329 7.36 -8.87 4.07
CA MET A 329 7.28 -10.29 3.73
C MET A 329 6.87 -10.48 2.25
N SER A 330 5.84 -9.79 1.78
CA SER A 330 5.40 -9.93 0.38
C SER A 330 6.47 -9.46 -0.62
N ALA A 331 7.16 -8.36 -0.33
CA ALA A 331 8.25 -7.84 -1.16
C ALA A 331 9.44 -8.80 -1.24
N THR A 332 9.86 -9.35 -0.09
CA THR A 332 11.01 -10.26 -0.02
C THR A 332 10.72 -11.61 -0.66
N ILE A 333 9.51 -12.18 -0.45
CA ILE A 333 9.05 -13.39 -1.14
C ILE A 333 9.00 -13.17 -2.67
N ALA A 334 8.57 -11.99 -3.08
CA ALA A 334 8.50 -11.64 -4.50
C ALA A 334 9.88 -11.40 -5.15
N GLY A 335 10.96 -11.31 -4.39
CA GLY A 335 12.33 -11.20 -4.90
C GLY A 335 12.69 -9.81 -5.39
N VAL A 336 12.42 -8.76 -4.61
CA VAL A 336 12.92 -7.40 -4.85
C VAL A 336 14.43 -7.31 -4.61
N HIS A 337 15.11 -6.29 -5.16
CA HIS A 337 16.57 -6.16 -5.04
C HIS A 337 16.98 -5.40 -3.78
N SER A 338 16.18 -4.44 -3.35
CA SER A 338 16.34 -3.72 -2.09
C SER A 338 14.96 -3.37 -1.53
N LEU A 339 14.86 -3.29 -0.22
CA LEU A 339 13.63 -2.99 0.49
C LEU A 339 13.90 -1.91 1.54
N GLU A 340 12.96 -0.99 1.70
CA GLU A 340 12.91 -0.05 2.82
C GLU A 340 11.59 -0.21 3.57
N VAL A 341 11.67 -0.52 4.86
CA VAL A 341 10.51 -0.55 5.75
C VAL A 341 10.38 0.82 6.42
N MET A 342 9.22 1.44 6.26
CA MET A 342 8.95 2.74 6.86
C MET A 342 8.82 2.63 8.39
N PRO A 343 9.47 3.51 9.16
CA PRO A 343 9.22 3.63 10.60
C PRO A 343 7.75 3.91 10.89
N PHE A 344 7.22 3.35 11.98
CA PHE A 344 5.79 3.42 12.32
C PHE A 344 5.29 4.85 12.62
N ASP A 345 6.19 5.77 12.97
CA ASP A 345 5.94 7.17 13.30
C ASP A 345 6.28 8.17 12.16
N ALA A 346 6.79 7.68 11.04
CA ALA A 346 7.31 8.52 9.93
C ALA A 346 6.28 9.44 9.25
N LEU A 347 4.98 9.30 9.57
CA LEU A 347 3.90 10.07 8.92
C LEU A 347 3.53 11.36 9.66
N PHE A 348 3.87 11.49 10.92
CA PHE A 348 3.41 12.57 11.77
C PHE A 348 4.50 13.12 12.70
N GLU A 349 5.63 12.45 12.78
CA GLU A 349 6.78 12.82 13.60
C GLU A 349 8.09 12.55 12.85
N ASN A 350 9.18 13.18 13.28
CA ASN A 350 10.51 12.77 12.86
C ASN A 350 10.79 11.40 13.46
N PRO A 351 11.07 10.36 12.63
CA PRO A 351 11.26 9.02 13.13
C PRO A 351 12.32 8.95 14.22
N THR A 352 11.95 8.33 15.33
CA THR A 352 12.87 8.13 16.46
C THR A 352 13.92 7.06 16.13
N GLU A 353 15.02 7.04 16.88
CA GLU A 353 16.00 5.93 16.80
C GLU A 353 15.36 4.56 17.04
N PHE A 354 14.38 4.52 17.94
CA PHE A 354 13.63 3.29 18.25
C PHE A 354 12.81 2.83 17.04
N SER A 355 12.01 3.70 16.43
CA SER A 355 11.17 3.33 15.29
C SER A 355 11.98 2.95 14.05
N LYS A 356 13.07 3.68 13.76
CA LYS A 356 14.05 3.35 12.71
C LYS A 356 14.70 1.99 12.95
N ARG A 357 15.06 1.68 14.21
CA ARG A 357 15.62 0.38 14.58
C ARG A 357 14.61 -0.76 14.36
N ILE A 358 13.35 -0.58 14.76
CA ILE A 358 12.31 -1.58 14.56
C ILE A 358 12.09 -1.84 13.07
N ALA A 359 11.96 -0.79 12.25
CA ALA A 359 11.79 -0.90 10.81
C ALA A 359 12.91 -1.73 10.16
N ARG A 360 14.18 -1.39 10.44
CA ARG A 360 15.34 -2.15 9.98
C ARG A 360 15.33 -3.60 10.47
N ASN A 361 14.98 -3.82 11.74
CA ASN A 361 14.98 -5.16 12.33
C ASN A 361 13.91 -6.07 11.71
N VAL A 362 12.81 -5.54 11.14
CA VAL A 362 11.87 -6.34 10.35
C VAL A 362 12.60 -7.03 9.20
N GLU A 363 13.39 -6.29 8.42
CA GLU A 363 14.13 -6.85 7.28
C GLU A 363 15.21 -7.84 7.72
N LEU A 364 15.96 -7.51 8.79
CA LEU A 364 17.00 -8.39 9.33
C LEU A 364 16.42 -9.68 9.89
N LEU A 365 15.25 -9.63 10.54
CA LEU A 365 14.53 -10.79 11.04
C LEU A 365 14.09 -11.69 9.87
N LEU A 366 13.48 -11.12 8.84
CA LEU A 366 13.05 -11.86 7.64
C LEU A 366 14.24 -12.55 6.95
N LYS A 367 15.41 -11.90 6.93
CA LYS A 367 16.62 -12.41 6.28
C LYS A 367 17.32 -13.47 7.13
N ASN A 368 17.57 -13.19 8.42
CA ASN A 368 18.49 -13.98 9.24
C ASN A 368 17.79 -15.01 10.14
N GLU A 369 16.53 -14.78 10.54
CA GLU A 369 15.78 -15.71 11.39
C GLU A 369 14.73 -16.48 10.60
N SER A 370 14.00 -15.79 9.70
CA SER A 370 12.95 -16.43 8.89
C SER A 370 13.48 -17.02 7.58
N HIS A 371 14.74 -16.75 7.23
CA HIS A 371 15.45 -17.34 6.09
C HIS A 371 14.76 -17.15 4.72
N PHE A 372 14.08 -16.03 4.50
CA PHE A 372 13.40 -15.74 3.24
C PHE A 372 14.37 -15.55 2.06
N ASP A 373 15.65 -15.32 2.33
CA ASP A 373 16.71 -15.18 1.33
C ASP A 373 17.22 -16.51 0.76
N GLN A 374 16.82 -17.65 1.34
CA GLN A 374 17.34 -18.98 0.99
C GLN A 374 16.62 -19.60 -0.23
N VAL A 375 15.40 -19.17 -0.51
CA VAL A 375 14.58 -19.73 -1.60
C VAL A 375 14.14 -18.64 -2.56
N VAL A 376 14.30 -18.89 -3.86
CA VAL A 376 13.84 -17.99 -4.93
C VAL A 376 12.42 -18.35 -5.29
N ASP A 377 11.53 -17.33 -5.37
CA ASP A 377 10.13 -17.46 -5.77
C ASP A 377 9.39 -18.62 -5.06
N PRO A 378 9.35 -18.66 -3.73
CA PRO A 378 8.67 -19.73 -2.99
C PRO A 378 7.17 -19.78 -3.26
N ALA A 379 6.58 -18.72 -3.81
CA ALA A 379 5.20 -18.67 -4.28
C ALA A 379 4.97 -19.34 -5.65
N GLY A 380 6.05 -19.67 -6.34
CA GLY A 380 6.00 -20.33 -7.65
C GLY A 380 5.35 -21.71 -7.59
N GLY A 381 4.42 -21.99 -8.53
CA GLY A 381 3.62 -23.21 -8.57
C GLY A 381 2.34 -23.16 -7.73
N SER A 382 2.11 -22.12 -6.92
CA SER A 382 0.83 -21.89 -6.29
C SER A 382 -0.23 -21.57 -7.35
N TYR A 383 -1.27 -22.37 -7.45
CA TYR A 383 -2.37 -22.15 -8.39
C TYR A 383 -2.94 -20.71 -8.27
N TYR A 384 -3.07 -20.25 -7.04
CA TYR A 384 -3.58 -18.91 -6.74
C TYR A 384 -2.63 -17.80 -7.20
N VAL A 385 -1.36 -17.85 -6.80
CA VAL A 385 -0.39 -16.79 -7.12
C VAL A 385 -0.05 -16.75 -8.60
N GLU A 386 0.00 -17.90 -9.28
CA GLU A 386 0.23 -17.95 -10.72
C GLU A 386 -0.95 -17.29 -11.49
N ASN A 387 -2.19 -17.56 -11.08
CA ASN A 387 -3.37 -16.91 -11.66
C ASN A 387 -3.43 -15.40 -11.36
N LEU A 388 -3.10 -14.99 -10.14
CA LEU A 388 -2.99 -13.56 -9.81
C LEU A 388 -1.93 -12.86 -10.67
N THR A 389 -0.75 -13.51 -10.84
CA THR A 389 0.33 -12.99 -11.71
C THR A 389 -0.15 -12.79 -13.13
N GLN A 390 -0.86 -13.78 -13.69
CA GLN A 390 -1.42 -13.72 -15.05
C GLN A 390 -2.48 -12.61 -15.16
N SER A 391 -3.40 -12.50 -14.18
CA SER A 391 -4.48 -11.51 -14.21
C SER A 391 -3.95 -10.09 -14.08
N ILE A 392 -3.04 -9.84 -13.13
CA ILE A 392 -2.39 -8.54 -12.97
C ILE A 392 -1.59 -8.17 -14.23
N ALA A 393 -0.84 -9.13 -14.80
CA ALA A 393 -0.09 -8.87 -16.01
C ALA A 393 -0.99 -8.53 -17.20
N ALA A 394 -2.12 -9.23 -17.36
CA ALA A 394 -3.07 -8.98 -18.44
C ALA A 394 -3.72 -7.59 -18.34
N GLU A 395 -4.23 -7.21 -17.17
CA GLU A 395 -4.86 -5.91 -16.97
C GLU A 395 -3.84 -4.75 -17.03
N ALA A 396 -2.65 -4.93 -16.46
CA ALA A 396 -1.59 -3.93 -16.54
C ALA A 396 -1.10 -3.74 -17.99
N TRP A 397 -0.98 -4.83 -18.74
CA TRP A 397 -0.62 -4.77 -20.16
C TRP A 397 -1.67 -4.07 -21.01
N LYS A 398 -2.95 -4.35 -20.77
CA LYS A 398 -4.05 -3.67 -21.43
C LYS A 398 -4.02 -2.15 -21.16
N LEU A 399 -3.84 -1.75 -19.90
CA LEU A 399 -3.72 -0.34 -19.55
C LEU A 399 -2.46 0.31 -20.13
N PHE A 400 -1.35 -0.41 -20.17
CA PHE A 400 -0.12 0.04 -20.83
C PHE A 400 -0.37 0.35 -22.32
N LEU A 401 -1.05 -0.55 -23.03
CA LEU A 401 -1.39 -0.34 -24.46
C LEU A 401 -2.33 0.85 -24.64
N GLU A 402 -3.33 1.06 -23.76
CA GLU A 402 -4.20 2.24 -23.81
C GLU A 402 -3.38 3.55 -23.69
N ILE A 403 -2.32 3.56 -22.89
CA ILE A 403 -1.43 4.72 -22.73
C ILE A 403 -0.57 4.91 -23.98
N GLU A 404 -0.02 3.84 -24.54
CA GLU A 404 0.77 3.89 -25.76
C GLU A 404 -0.05 4.40 -26.96
N GLU A 405 -1.32 3.98 -27.09
CA GLU A 405 -2.25 4.49 -28.12
C GLU A 405 -2.53 5.99 -27.98
N LYS A 406 -2.35 6.58 -26.79
CA LYS A 406 -2.47 8.02 -26.55
C LYS A 406 -1.16 8.80 -26.80
N GLY A 407 -0.14 8.14 -27.32
CA GLY A 407 1.17 8.75 -27.59
C GLY A 407 2.19 8.56 -26.46
N GLY A 408 1.97 7.54 -25.60
CA GLY A 408 2.85 7.18 -24.49
C GLY A 408 2.57 7.96 -23.21
N TYR A 409 3.41 7.70 -22.20
CA TYR A 409 3.22 8.23 -20.83
C TYR A 409 3.09 9.75 -20.77
N THR A 410 3.99 10.47 -21.44
CA THR A 410 4.03 11.94 -21.39
C THR A 410 2.76 12.56 -21.96
N GLU A 411 2.26 12.08 -23.10
CA GLU A 411 1.07 12.63 -23.74
C GLU A 411 -0.20 12.24 -22.98
N ALA A 412 -0.30 11.01 -22.48
CA ALA A 412 -1.38 10.58 -21.61
C ALA A 412 -1.45 11.40 -20.31
N TYR A 413 -0.28 11.76 -19.76
CA TYR A 413 -0.17 12.63 -18.59
C TYR A 413 -0.67 14.05 -18.89
N LYS A 414 -0.17 14.68 -19.97
CA LYS A 414 -0.61 16.03 -20.39
C LYS A 414 -2.11 16.09 -20.64
N ALA A 415 -2.68 15.03 -21.19
CA ALA A 415 -4.11 14.88 -21.38
C ALA A 415 -4.92 14.68 -20.08
N GLY A 416 -4.27 14.54 -18.93
CA GLY A 416 -4.91 14.32 -17.62
C GLY A 416 -5.34 12.88 -17.33
N LEU A 417 -5.21 11.96 -18.29
CA LEU A 417 -5.73 10.59 -18.20
C LEU A 417 -5.22 9.84 -16.96
N ILE A 418 -3.92 9.94 -16.68
CA ILE A 418 -3.29 9.23 -15.54
C ILE A 418 -3.81 9.76 -14.21
N VAL A 419 -3.85 11.09 -14.07
CA VAL A 419 -4.28 11.75 -12.83
C VAL A 419 -5.76 11.53 -12.56
N GLU A 420 -6.61 11.65 -13.59
CA GLU A 420 -8.06 11.41 -13.46
C GLU A 420 -8.36 9.96 -13.08
N ARG A 421 -7.65 9.00 -13.67
CA ARG A 421 -7.83 7.58 -13.36
C ARG A 421 -7.44 7.28 -11.92
N ILE A 422 -6.30 7.78 -11.44
CA ILE A 422 -5.89 7.62 -10.04
C ILE A 422 -6.86 8.31 -9.09
N LYS A 423 -7.36 9.50 -9.41
CA LYS A 423 -8.40 10.18 -8.61
C LYS A 423 -9.68 9.35 -8.51
N ALA A 424 -10.11 8.71 -9.60
CA ALA A 424 -11.27 7.83 -9.59
C ALA A 424 -11.05 6.59 -8.70
N SER A 425 -9.89 5.94 -8.80
CA SER A 425 -9.51 4.80 -7.96
C SER A 425 -9.39 5.19 -6.49
N ALA A 426 -8.79 6.33 -6.19
CA ALA A 426 -8.72 6.89 -4.84
C ALA A 426 -10.11 7.13 -4.25
N ALA A 427 -11.03 7.76 -5.01
CA ALA A 427 -12.41 7.99 -4.57
C ALA A 427 -13.17 6.68 -4.30
N ALA A 428 -12.93 5.64 -5.12
CA ALA A 428 -13.52 4.32 -4.90
C ALA A 428 -12.98 3.67 -3.61
N LYS A 429 -11.69 3.76 -3.35
CA LYS A 429 -11.06 3.30 -2.09
C LYS A 429 -11.60 4.06 -0.89
N ASP A 430 -11.69 5.38 -0.95
CA ASP A 430 -12.23 6.23 0.12
C ASP A 430 -13.68 5.84 0.45
N LYS A 431 -14.52 5.58 -0.56
CA LYS A 431 -15.88 5.07 -0.38
C LYS A 431 -15.91 3.69 0.28
N ASN A 432 -15.00 2.79 -0.11
CA ASN A 432 -14.92 1.46 0.49
C ASN A 432 -14.49 1.54 1.98
N ILE A 433 -13.59 2.46 2.33
CA ILE A 433 -13.18 2.72 3.70
C ILE A 433 -14.33 3.35 4.50
N ALA A 434 -15.00 4.37 3.95
CA ALA A 434 -16.14 5.04 4.59
C ALA A 434 -17.29 4.08 4.91
N THR A 435 -17.49 3.04 4.09
CA THR A 435 -18.55 2.03 4.22
C THR A 435 -18.07 0.70 4.84
N ARG A 436 -16.82 0.63 5.35
CA ARG A 436 -16.21 -0.60 5.90
C ARG A 436 -16.14 -1.79 4.93
N ARG A 437 -16.27 -1.57 3.63
CA ARG A 437 -15.99 -2.61 2.63
C ARG A 437 -14.49 -2.90 2.52
N GLN A 438 -13.67 -1.90 2.83
CA GLN A 438 -12.23 -2.04 3.06
C GLN A 438 -11.92 -1.64 4.50
N THR A 439 -11.29 -2.54 5.25
CA THR A 439 -10.91 -2.29 6.64
C THR A 439 -9.52 -1.67 6.72
N LEU A 440 -9.43 -0.59 7.49
CA LEU A 440 -8.17 -0.08 8.03
C LEU A 440 -8.23 -0.22 9.54
N LEU A 441 -7.53 -1.21 10.05
CA LEU A 441 -7.50 -1.54 11.47
C LEU A 441 -7.10 -0.32 12.32
N GLY A 442 -7.83 -0.06 13.38
CA GLY A 442 -7.58 1.10 14.24
C GLY A 442 -8.23 2.41 13.76
N ALA A 443 -8.57 2.52 12.47
CA ALA A 443 -9.22 3.70 11.90
C ALA A 443 -10.74 3.54 11.77
N ASN A 444 -11.20 2.70 10.83
CA ASN A 444 -12.63 2.49 10.59
C ASN A 444 -13.19 1.20 11.20
N GLN A 445 -12.33 0.38 11.79
CA GLN A 445 -12.70 -0.88 12.46
C GLN A 445 -11.70 -1.17 13.58
N TYR A 446 -12.18 -1.68 14.72
CA TYR A 446 -11.38 -2.02 15.90
C TYR A 446 -10.47 -0.88 16.38
N PRO A 447 -11.00 0.35 16.59
CA PRO A 447 -10.18 1.45 17.10
C PRO A 447 -9.73 1.18 18.54
N ASN A 448 -8.61 1.77 18.93
CA ASN A 448 -8.24 1.83 20.34
C ASN A 448 -9.19 2.80 21.07
N PHE A 449 -10.01 2.28 22.00
CA PHE A 449 -11.10 3.01 22.65
C PHE A 449 -10.60 4.06 23.65
N THR A 450 -9.38 3.93 24.12
CA THR A 450 -8.81 4.79 25.17
C THR A 450 -7.75 5.77 24.66
N GLU A 451 -7.37 5.66 23.38
CA GLU A 451 -6.36 6.51 22.78
C GLU A 451 -6.92 7.90 22.52
N VAL A 452 -6.14 8.92 22.86
CA VAL A 452 -6.36 10.33 22.56
C VAL A 452 -5.13 10.86 21.83
N ALA A 453 -5.34 11.72 20.83
CA ALA A 453 -4.26 12.29 20.04
C ALA A 453 -3.22 13.01 20.90
N GLY A 454 -1.97 12.63 20.78
CA GLY A 454 -0.83 13.35 21.32
C GLY A 454 -0.63 14.70 20.61
N LYS A 455 0.36 15.48 21.08
CA LYS A 455 0.65 16.81 20.51
C LYS A 455 1.24 16.71 19.10
N GLU A 456 1.88 15.60 18.78
CA GLU A 456 2.51 15.27 17.51
C GLU A 456 1.49 15.08 16.37
N ILE A 457 0.24 14.69 16.69
CA ILE A 457 -0.83 14.58 15.69
C ILE A 457 -1.45 15.96 15.50
N THR A 458 -1.14 16.60 14.39
CA THR A 458 -1.62 17.94 14.03
C THR A 458 -2.72 17.88 12.97
N ALA A 459 -3.45 18.96 12.79
CA ALA A 459 -4.43 19.08 11.71
C ALA A 459 -3.77 18.84 10.34
N GLU A 460 -2.54 19.32 10.13
CA GLU A 460 -1.82 19.12 8.87
C GLU A 460 -1.51 17.63 8.60
N SER A 461 -1.22 16.85 9.65
CA SER A 461 -0.90 15.41 9.51
C SER A 461 -2.12 14.56 9.12
N VAL A 462 -3.35 15.04 9.33
CA VAL A 462 -4.60 14.31 9.07
C VAL A 462 -5.43 14.90 7.94
N THR A 463 -5.19 16.14 7.53
CA THR A 463 -5.96 16.79 6.46
C THR A 463 -5.35 16.48 5.10
N ARG A 464 -6.18 15.96 4.19
CA ARG A 464 -5.76 15.67 2.82
C ARG A 464 -5.48 16.96 2.06
N LYS A 465 -4.25 17.13 1.57
CA LYS A 465 -3.90 18.25 0.70
C LYS A 465 -4.64 18.10 -0.63
N GLN A 466 -5.28 19.17 -1.08
CA GLN A 466 -5.91 19.19 -2.41
C GLN A 466 -4.86 19.53 -3.46
N ALA A 467 -4.92 18.82 -4.58
CA ALA A 467 -4.10 19.12 -5.75
C ALA A 467 -4.83 20.08 -6.67
N GLU A 468 -4.18 21.16 -7.05
CA GLU A 468 -4.65 22.01 -8.14
C GLU A 468 -4.09 21.50 -9.48
N GLY A 469 -4.96 21.41 -10.49
CA GLY A 469 -4.56 20.98 -11.82
C GLY A 469 -4.20 19.49 -11.93
N ASN A 470 -3.24 19.21 -12.81
CA ASN A 470 -2.84 17.86 -13.20
C ASN A 470 -1.69 17.33 -12.30
N VAL A 471 -1.91 17.29 -10.98
CA VAL A 471 -0.90 16.91 -9.96
C VAL A 471 -1.42 15.74 -9.12
N LEU A 472 -0.54 14.82 -8.78
CA LEU A 472 -0.79 13.74 -7.82
C LEU A 472 -0.26 14.14 -6.44
N VAL A 473 -1.12 14.05 -5.43
CA VAL A 473 -0.75 14.30 -4.04
C VAL A 473 -0.90 13.01 -3.26
N PRO A 474 0.19 12.47 -2.71
CA PRO A 474 0.11 11.33 -1.80
C PRO A 474 -0.78 11.64 -0.60
N TYR A 475 -1.57 10.64 -0.18
CA TYR A 475 -2.46 10.73 0.97
C TYR A 475 -2.59 9.36 1.64
N ARG A 476 -3.25 9.31 2.80
CA ARG A 476 -3.50 8.06 3.53
C ARG A 476 -4.99 7.76 3.58
N GLY A 477 -5.33 6.49 3.40
CA GLY A 477 -6.74 6.05 3.40
C GLY A 477 -7.46 6.31 4.73
N ALA A 478 -6.74 6.42 5.84
CA ALA A 478 -7.29 6.69 7.17
C ALA A 478 -7.63 8.17 7.43
N MET A 479 -7.09 9.11 6.64
CA MET A 479 -7.11 10.55 6.96
C MET A 479 -8.49 11.10 7.31
N ALA A 480 -9.54 10.69 6.59
CA ALA A 480 -10.90 11.21 6.85
C ALA A 480 -11.46 10.80 8.22
N PHE A 481 -11.12 9.59 8.70
CA PHE A 481 -11.48 9.14 10.05
C PHE A 481 -10.59 9.78 11.11
N GLU A 482 -9.31 9.93 10.84
CA GLU A 482 -8.34 10.55 11.73
C GLU A 482 -8.63 12.04 11.94
N GLU A 483 -8.97 12.77 10.87
CA GLU A 483 -9.41 14.17 10.94
C GLU A 483 -10.65 14.32 11.84
N MET A 484 -11.66 13.49 11.62
CA MET A 484 -12.89 13.45 12.42
C MET A 484 -12.56 13.15 13.90
N ARG A 485 -11.72 12.16 14.17
CA ARG A 485 -11.31 11.78 15.53
C ARG A 485 -10.51 12.91 16.21
N LEU A 486 -9.60 13.55 15.47
CA LEU A 486 -8.83 14.70 15.99
C LEU A 486 -9.73 15.88 16.35
N GLN A 487 -10.80 16.13 15.59
CA GLN A 487 -11.80 17.15 15.93
C GLN A 487 -12.44 16.86 17.30
N VAL A 488 -12.81 15.60 17.57
CA VAL A 488 -13.34 15.18 18.87
C VAL A 488 -12.32 15.39 19.98
N ASP A 489 -11.09 14.90 19.81
CA ASP A 489 -10.02 14.99 20.82
C ASP A 489 -9.66 16.44 21.15
N ARG A 490 -9.78 17.37 20.18
CA ARG A 490 -9.47 18.80 20.37
C ARG A 490 -10.68 19.66 20.74
N SER A 491 -11.90 19.13 20.71
CA SER A 491 -13.14 19.88 21.00
C SER A 491 -13.29 20.32 22.45
N GLY A 492 -12.53 19.72 23.37
CA GLY A 492 -12.72 19.88 24.81
C GLY A 492 -13.99 19.21 25.35
N LYS A 493 -14.73 18.48 24.52
CA LYS A 493 -15.92 17.73 24.87
C LYS A 493 -15.59 16.23 24.97
N GLU A 494 -16.34 15.51 25.82
CA GLU A 494 -16.27 14.06 25.91
C GLU A 494 -17.60 13.45 25.47
N PRO A 495 -17.85 13.32 24.15
CA PRO A 495 -19.09 12.73 23.69
C PRO A 495 -19.18 11.24 24.10
N LYS A 496 -20.36 10.81 24.55
CA LYS A 496 -20.60 9.46 25.04
C LYS A 496 -21.77 8.81 24.29
N ALA A 497 -21.60 7.54 23.98
CA ALA A 497 -22.64 6.67 23.44
C ALA A 497 -22.91 5.52 24.41
N PHE A 498 -24.15 5.40 24.86
CA PHE A 498 -24.62 4.40 25.82
C PHE A 498 -25.32 3.26 25.11
N MET A 499 -24.89 2.02 25.34
CA MET A 499 -25.49 0.83 24.77
C MET A 499 -26.62 0.31 25.68
N LEU A 500 -27.87 0.56 25.30
CA LEU A 500 -29.04 0.04 25.98
C LEU A 500 -29.36 -1.36 25.43
N THR A 501 -28.89 -2.38 26.13
CA THR A 501 -29.03 -3.81 25.74
C THR A 501 -30.24 -4.42 26.38
N CYS A 502 -31.23 -4.90 25.58
CA CYS A 502 -32.45 -5.52 26.05
C CYS A 502 -32.94 -6.60 25.08
N GLY A 503 -33.99 -7.34 25.44
CA GLY A 503 -34.59 -8.38 24.61
C GLY A 503 -33.75 -9.66 24.53
N ASN A 504 -33.55 -10.21 23.33
CA ASN A 504 -32.72 -11.39 23.11
C ASN A 504 -31.23 -11.12 23.43
N LEU A 505 -30.68 -11.77 24.45
CA LEU A 505 -29.35 -11.54 24.97
C LEU A 505 -28.25 -11.69 23.89
N GLY A 506 -28.34 -12.73 23.06
CA GLY A 506 -27.33 -12.98 22.00
C GLY A 506 -27.29 -11.85 20.96
N MET A 507 -28.46 -11.44 20.49
CA MET A 507 -28.60 -10.35 19.52
C MET A 507 -28.25 -9.00 20.15
N ALA A 508 -28.71 -8.73 21.37
CA ALA A 508 -28.39 -7.50 22.09
C ALA A 508 -26.87 -7.32 22.24
N ARG A 509 -26.12 -8.37 22.59
CA ARG A 509 -24.65 -8.34 22.69
C ARG A 509 -23.98 -8.14 21.34
N ALA A 510 -24.42 -8.83 20.30
CA ALA A 510 -23.86 -8.63 18.94
C ALA A 510 -24.08 -7.19 18.44
N ARG A 511 -25.26 -6.62 18.67
CA ARG A 511 -25.60 -5.23 18.33
C ARG A 511 -24.79 -4.22 19.15
N SER A 512 -24.61 -4.49 20.46
CA SER A 512 -23.78 -3.65 21.33
C SER A 512 -22.32 -3.63 20.85
N GLN A 513 -21.71 -4.77 20.58
CA GLN A 513 -20.34 -4.85 20.09
C GLN A 513 -20.16 -4.12 18.76
N PHE A 514 -21.10 -4.28 17.82
CA PHE A 514 -21.10 -3.54 16.57
C PHE A 514 -21.16 -2.03 16.81
N SER A 515 -22.05 -1.57 17.68
CA SER A 515 -22.28 -0.15 17.98
C SER A 515 -21.10 0.47 18.73
N CYS A 516 -20.51 -0.23 19.70
CA CYS A 516 -19.30 0.21 20.38
C CYS A 516 -18.15 0.47 19.37
N ASN A 517 -17.92 -0.49 18.47
CA ASN A 517 -16.92 -0.36 17.43
C ASN A 517 -17.25 0.79 16.46
N PHE A 518 -18.54 1.01 16.16
CA PHE A 518 -19.00 2.06 15.26
C PHE A 518 -18.69 3.45 15.82
N PHE A 519 -19.12 3.74 17.03
CA PHE A 519 -18.96 5.06 17.63
C PHE A 519 -17.52 5.36 18.07
N ALA A 520 -16.77 4.36 18.51
CA ALA A 520 -15.39 4.52 18.89
C ALA A 520 -14.46 4.93 17.73
N CYS A 521 -14.83 4.65 16.47
CA CYS A 521 -14.07 5.13 15.30
C CYS A 521 -14.00 6.66 15.20
N ALA A 522 -14.94 7.38 15.82
CA ALA A 522 -14.93 8.83 15.93
C ALA A 522 -14.29 9.34 17.23
N GLY A 523 -13.77 8.46 18.09
CA GLY A 523 -13.31 8.88 19.43
C GLY A 523 -14.44 9.13 20.43
N ILE A 524 -15.69 8.75 20.10
CA ILE A 524 -16.83 8.83 21.03
C ILE A 524 -16.65 7.76 22.08
N LYS A 525 -16.67 8.15 23.37
CA LYS A 525 -16.57 7.20 24.49
C LYS A 525 -17.80 6.30 24.54
N VAL A 526 -17.59 4.98 24.54
CA VAL A 526 -18.67 4.00 24.58
C VAL A 526 -18.88 3.47 25.99
N ILE A 527 -20.14 3.42 26.41
CA ILE A 527 -20.58 2.83 27.67
C ILE A 527 -21.29 1.52 27.31
N ASP A 528 -20.51 0.43 27.33
CA ASP A 528 -21.03 -0.91 27.06
C ASP A 528 -21.62 -1.51 28.33
N ASN A 529 -22.84 -2.05 28.24
CA ASN A 529 -23.57 -2.65 29.35
C ASN A 529 -23.83 -4.12 29.06
N THR A 530 -23.81 -4.93 30.10
CA THR A 530 -23.99 -6.36 29.93
C THR A 530 -25.40 -6.69 29.46
N TYR A 531 -26.44 -6.22 30.18
CA TYR A 531 -27.83 -6.44 29.87
C TYR A 531 -28.73 -5.75 30.90
N PHE A 532 -29.87 -5.21 30.46
CA PHE A 532 -30.91 -4.66 31.34
C PHE A 532 -32.13 -5.56 31.36
N LYS A 533 -32.67 -5.78 32.58
CA LYS A 533 -33.85 -6.64 32.78
C LYS A 533 -35.13 -5.99 32.26
N SER A 534 -35.19 -4.67 32.24
CA SER A 534 -36.29 -3.91 31.66
C SER A 534 -35.78 -2.67 30.90
N ILE A 535 -36.59 -2.16 29.99
CA ILE A 535 -36.31 -0.95 29.21
C ILE A 535 -36.23 0.26 30.14
N GLU A 536 -37.06 0.33 31.18
CA GLU A 536 -37.07 1.40 32.17
C GLU A 536 -35.75 1.48 32.95
N GLU A 537 -35.20 0.35 33.36
CA GLU A 537 -33.89 0.26 34.01
C GLU A 537 -32.81 0.78 33.10
N GLY A 538 -32.80 0.34 31.84
CA GLY A 538 -31.84 0.78 30.83
C GLY A 538 -31.94 2.27 30.51
N ALA A 539 -33.14 2.79 30.32
CA ALA A 539 -33.38 4.20 30.04
C ALA A 539 -32.96 5.11 31.21
N LYS A 540 -33.24 4.69 32.46
CA LYS A 540 -32.80 5.38 33.66
C LYS A 540 -31.28 5.44 33.74
N ALA A 541 -30.60 4.31 33.53
CA ALA A 541 -29.13 4.24 33.52
C ALA A 541 -28.52 5.11 32.40
N ALA A 542 -29.16 5.13 31.23
CA ALA A 542 -28.75 5.96 30.12
C ALA A 542 -28.82 7.46 30.49
N LEU A 543 -29.90 7.92 31.12
CA LEU A 543 -30.04 9.29 31.57
C LEU A 543 -29.03 9.65 32.67
N GLU A 544 -28.79 8.75 33.63
CA GLU A 544 -27.78 8.94 34.69
C GLU A 544 -26.36 9.04 34.13
N SER A 545 -26.05 8.34 33.04
CA SER A 545 -24.74 8.37 32.37
C SER A 545 -24.44 9.69 31.68
N LYS A 546 -25.47 10.52 31.42
CA LYS A 546 -25.39 11.78 30.65
C LYS A 546 -24.81 11.58 29.24
N ALA A 547 -25.03 10.42 28.64
CA ALA A 547 -24.61 10.15 27.27
C ALA A 547 -25.46 10.96 26.28
N GLN A 548 -24.82 11.54 25.28
CA GLN A 548 -25.48 12.29 24.22
C GLN A 548 -26.18 11.37 23.20
N ILE A 549 -25.71 10.14 23.08
CA ILE A 549 -26.27 9.12 22.20
C ILE A 549 -26.69 7.91 23.03
N VAL A 550 -27.90 7.41 22.81
CA VAL A 550 -28.39 6.15 23.39
C VAL A 550 -28.73 5.18 22.26
N VAL A 551 -28.04 4.06 22.22
CA VAL A 551 -28.20 3.04 21.19
C VAL A 551 -29.02 1.88 21.73
N VAL A 552 -30.20 1.64 21.19
CA VAL A 552 -31.00 0.47 21.51
C VAL A 552 -30.42 -0.73 20.78
N CYS A 553 -29.99 -1.72 21.55
CA CYS A 553 -29.37 -2.96 21.09
C CYS A 553 -30.28 -4.15 21.48
N ALA A 554 -31.07 -4.63 20.50
CA ALA A 554 -32.03 -5.71 20.66
C ALA A 554 -32.13 -6.58 19.40
N SER A 555 -33.02 -7.56 19.36
CA SER A 555 -33.32 -8.27 18.11
C SER A 555 -34.22 -7.43 17.19
N ASP A 556 -34.26 -7.77 15.91
CA ASP A 556 -35.09 -7.03 14.94
C ASP A 556 -36.57 -7.06 15.31
N ASP A 557 -37.05 -8.14 15.94
CA ASP A 557 -38.44 -8.32 16.40
C ASP A 557 -38.76 -7.46 17.63
N ASP A 558 -37.78 -7.20 18.49
CA ASP A 558 -37.97 -6.44 19.74
C ASP A 558 -38.07 -4.92 19.48
N TYR A 559 -37.57 -4.40 18.37
CA TYR A 559 -37.48 -2.96 18.14
C TYR A 559 -38.83 -2.26 18.01
N ALA A 560 -39.86 -2.93 17.51
CA ALA A 560 -41.19 -2.34 17.36
C ALA A 560 -41.76 -1.83 18.70
N GLU A 561 -41.45 -2.51 19.82
CA GLU A 561 -41.85 -2.14 21.17
C GLU A 561 -40.77 -1.34 21.89
N ALA A 562 -39.52 -1.80 21.82
CA ALA A 562 -38.43 -1.24 22.61
C ALA A 562 -38.05 0.21 22.20
N ALA A 563 -37.98 0.50 20.90
CA ALA A 563 -37.50 1.79 20.45
C ALA A 563 -38.46 2.95 20.78
N PRO A 564 -39.80 2.86 20.56
CA PRO A 564 -40.74 3.88 21.00
C PRO A 564 -40.75 4.11 22.49
N LYS A 565 -40.67 3.04 23.28
CA LYS A 565 -40.66 3.12 24.75
C LYS A 565 -39.39 3.82 25.27
N VAL A 566 -38.23 3.50 24.71
CA VAL A 566 -36.97 4.20 25.02
C VAL A 566 -37.06 5.67 24.63
N LYS A 567 -37.63 6.00 23.47
CA LYS A 567 -37.83 7.40 23.02
C LYS A 567 -38.66 8.19 24.04
N GLU A 568 -39.78 7.65 24.48
CA GLU A 568 -40.63 8.28 25.48
C GLU A 568 -39.89 8.53 26.79
N LEU A 569 -39.18 7.51 27.31
CA LEU A 569 -38.43 7.59 28.58
C LEU A 569 -37.24 8.56 28.51
N LEU A 570 -36.57 8.69 27.37
CA LEU A 570 -35.48 9.65 27.19
C LEU A 570 -35.99 11.10 27.11
N GLY A 571 -37.22 11.33 26.67
CA GLY A 571 -37.83 12.67 26.61
C GLY A 571 -37.01 13.69 25.82
N GLY A 572 -36.33 13.28 24.78
CA GLY A 572 -35.51 14.16 23.93
C GLY A 572 -34.15 14.59 24.54
N LYS A 573 -33.74 14.01 25.67
CA LYS A 573 -32.47 14.39 26.34
C LYS A 573 -31.21 13.77 25.72
N ALA A 574 -31.39 12.82 24.82
CA ALA A 574 -30.31 12.16 24.06
C ALA A 574 -30.77 11.79 22.66
N ILE A 575 -29.82 11.68 21.74
CA ILE A 575 -30.05 11.16 20.38
C ILE A 575 -30.32 9.67 20.48
N LEU A 576 -31.52 9.24 20.10
CA LEU A 576 -31.87 7.83 20.05
C LEU A 576 -31.40 7.21 18.74
N VAL A 577 -30.71 6.07 18.82
CA VAL A 577 -30.21 5.30 17.68
C VAL A 577 -30.65 3.85 17.82
N VAL A 578 -31.10 3.25 16.72
CA VAL A 578 -31.45 1.81 16.64
C VAL A 578 -30.30 1.06 15.95
N ALA A 579 -29.79 0.01 16.62
CA ALA A 579 -28.70 -0.80 16.07
C ALA A 579 -29.25 -1.94 15.21
N GLY A 580 -29.62 -1.66 13.97
CA GLY A 580 -30.17 -2.64 13.05
C GLY A 580 -30.82 -2.00 11.81
N ALA A 581 -31.46 -2.84 11.02
CA ALA A 581 -32.34 -2.45 9.92
C ALA A 581 -33.60 -3.33 9.99
N PRO A 582 -34.42 -3.18 11.06
CA PRO A 582 -35.57 -4.04 11.28
C PRO A 582 -36.66 -3.80 10.22
N ALA A 583 -37.52 -4.79 10.00
CA ALA A 583 -38.65 -4.66 9.07
C ALA A 583 -39.65 -3.56 9.48
N CYS A 584 -39.75 -3.29 10.79
CA CYS A 584 -40.59 -2.21 11.35
C CYS A 584 -39.95 -0.79 11.23
N ALA A 585 -38.81 -0.64 10.55
CA ALA A 585 -38.17 0.70 10.43
C ALA A 585 -39.13 1.79 9.87
N PRO A 586 -39.98 1.55 8.85
CA PRO A 586 -40.93 2.57 8.37
C PRO A 586 -41.94 3.04 9.44
N GLU A 587 -42.39 2.11 10.30
CA GLU A 587 -43.31 2.41 11.42
C GLU A 587 -42.59 3.22 12.51
N LEU A 588 -41.30 2.93 12.75
CA LEU A 588 -40.46 3.67 13.69
C LEU A 588 -40.17 5.08 13.16
N GLU A 589 -39.91 5.21 11.86
CA GLU A 589 -39.69 6.50 11.20
C GLU A 589 -40.94 7.39 11.28
N ALA A 590 -42.15 6.81 11.09
CA ALA A 590 -43.42 7.52 11.26
C ALA A 590 -43.62 8.05 12.70
N GLN A 591 -43.00 7.40 13.69
CA GLN A 591 -42.97 7.86 15.06
C GLN A 591 -41.79 8.79 15.37
N GLY A 592 -41.03 9.21 14.34
CA GLY A 592 -39.90 10.12 14.46
C GLY A 592 -38.62 9.47 15.04
N ILE A 593 -38.45 8.15 14.86
CA ILE A 593 -37.23 7.42 15.16
C ILE A 593 -36.53 7.17 13.84
N THR A 594 -35.58 8.03 13.48
CA THR A 594 -34.97 8.10 12.14
C THR A 594 -33.51 7.67 12.09
N ASN A 595 -32.90 7.44 13.24
CA ASN A 595 -31.48 7.12 13.33
C ASN A 595 -31.27 5.60 13.42
N PHE A 596 -30.74 5.00 12.36
CA PHE A 596 -30.42 3.58 12.29
C PHE A 596 -28.94 3.39 11.92
N ILE A 597 -28.27 2.46 12.59
CA ILE A 597 -26.92 2.05 12.22
C ILE A 597 -26.88 0.54 11.96
N ASN A 598 -26.27 0.14 10.85
CA ASN A 598 -26.17 -1.26 10.47
C ASN A 598 -24.95 -1.49 9.55
N VAL A 599 -24.72 -2.72 9.11
CA VAL A 599 -23.58 -3.11 8.26
C VAL A 599 -23.55 -2.45 6.88
N LYS A 600 -24.63 -1.80 6.44
CA LYS A 600 -24.72 -1.07 5.18
C LYS A 600 -24.53 0.45 5.37
N SER A 601 -24.46 0.92 6.61
CA SER A 601 -24.28 2.35 6.90
C SER A 601 -22.97 2.90 6.34
N ASN A 602 -22.99 4.13 5.82
CA ASN A 602 -21.77 4.89 5.59
C ASN A 602 -21.27 5.39 6.95
N VAL A 603 -20.30 4.68 7.53
CA VAL A 603 -19.83 4.92 8.89
C VAL A 603 -19.29 6.34 9.05
N LEU A 604 -18.47 6.79 8.09
CA LEU A 604 -17.86 8.12 8.15
C LEU A 604 -18.91 9.24 8.15
N GLU A 605 -19.84 9.22 7.19
CA GLU A 605 -20.86 10.28 7.09
C GLU A 605 -21.86 10.22 8.23
N THR A 606 -22.21 9.02 8.70
CA THR A 606 -23.10 8.87 9.85
C THR A 606 -22.47 9.41 11.14
N LEU A 607 -21.18 9.14 11.35
CA LEU A 607 -20.46 9.67 12.52
C LEU A 607 -20.31 11.19 12.45
N LYS A 608 -19.96 11.76 11.29
CA LYS A 608 -19.92 13.21 11.09
C LYS A 608 -21.28 13.87 11.38
N PHE A 609 -22.38 13.23 10.96
CA PHE A 609 -23.72 13.71 11.28
C PHE A 609 -23.94 13.79 12.80
N TYR A 610 -23.61 12.72 13.55
CA TYR A 610 -23.80 12.75 15.01
C TYR A 610 -22.87 13.76 15.71
N LEU A 611 -21.64 13.91 15.26
CA LEU A 611 -20.73 14.93 15.82
C LEU A 611 -21.30 16.34 15.63
N LYS A 612 -21.81 16.63 14.43
CA LYS A 612 -22.48 17.92 14.15
C LYS A 612 -23.69 18.16 15.04
N GLU A 613 -24.55 17.16 15.25
CA GLU A 613 -25.70 17.26 16.18
C GLU A 613 -25.26 17.52 17.64
N MET A 614 -24.06 17.07 18.01
CA MET A 614 -23.45 17.34 19.33
C MET A 614 -22.65 18.66 19.38
N GLY A 615 -22.59 19.41 18.26
CA GLY A 615 -21.85 20.67 18.15
C GLY A 615 -20.33 20.50 18.17
N ILE A 616 -19.84 19.42 17.58
CA ILE A 616 -18.41 19.13 17.41
C ILE A 616 -18.02 19.22 15.94
#